data_65bd26a8bc093fb8c4ba8eb37a32612a
#
_entry.id   65bd26a8bc093fb8c4ba8eb37a32612a
#
_cell.length_a   1.000
_cell.length_b   1.000
_cell.length_c   1.000
_cell.angle_alpha   90.00
_cell.angle_beta   90.00
_cell.angle_gamma   90.00
#
_symmetry.space_group_name_H-M   'P 1'
#
loop_
_entity.id
_entity.type
_entity.pdbx_description
1 polymer ?
#
loop_
_entity_poly.entity_id
_entity_poly.type
_entity_poly.pdbx_seq_one_letter_code
_entity_poly.pdbx_strand_id
1 'polypeptide(L)'
;MTTNFAAYLDDQDLIRMEGGESVMASLPFTLTSGSKTIELLPTEEEKTLRSPLPIDMSQSYTLSNAKGETCLINYRDIVRQPIFDQLYAYDGEDLGARYSKEKTCFAFWAPISQEVQLLINQTVYPMERTEKGVWRIELKGDWEKASYYYQHQVNGVTHIVHDPYALSSEANSGASYVIDRHKIERPIQRATTQLDPTQAIIYELSVRDFSMQKE
;
A
#
# COMPACT_ATOMS: atom_id res chain seq x y z
N MET A 1 8.65 -7.49 -25.09
CA MET A 1 7.62 -7.13 -26.08
C MET A 1 6.75 -6.07 -25.45
N THR A 2 6.61 -4.91 -26.08
CA THR A 2 5.70 -3.86 -25.61
C THR A 2 4.27 -4.33 -25.87
N THR A 3 3.52 -4.53 -24.81
CA THR A 3 2.09 -4.89 -24.89
C THR A 3 1.30 -3.69 -25.40
N ASN A 4 0.39 -3.94 -26.34
CA ASN A 4 -0.48 -2.90 -26.91
C ASN A 4 -1.71 -2.61 -26.04
N PHE A 5 -1.78 -3.19 -24.81
CA PHE A 5 -2.91 -3.01 -23.90
C PHE A 5 -2.44 -3.03 -22.44
N ALA A 6 -3.24 -2.40 -21.57
CA ALA A 6 -3.15 -2.46 -20.13
C ALA A 6 -4.45 -3.01 -19.54
N ALA A 7 -4.39 -3.56 -18.34
CA ALA A 7 -5.53 -4.14 -17.67
C ALA A 7 -5.58 -3.68 -16.20
N TYR A 8 -6.78 -3.35 -15.74
CA TYR A 8 -7.04 -2.78 -14.42
C TYR A 8 -8.15 -3.54 -13.73
N LEU A 9 -7.94 -3.86 -12.47
CA LEU A 9 -8.98 -4.42 -11.61
C LEU A 9 -9.83 -3.26 -11.06
N ASP A 10 -11.08 -3.19 -11.49
CA ASP A 10 -12.02 -2.14 -11.10
C ASP A 10 -13.02 -2.61 -10.03
N ASP A 11 -13.28 -3.93 -9.98
CA ASP A 11 -14.04 -4.60 -8.92
C ASP A 11 -13.40 -5.96 -8.63
N GLN A 12 -13.87 -6.70 -7.65
CA GLN A 12 -13.28 -7.98 -7.22
C GLN A 12 -13.21 -9.02 -8.36
N ASP A 13 -14.09 -8.93 -9.34
CA ASP A 13 -14.14 -9.83 -10.49
C ASP A 13 -14.13 -9.11 -11.86
N LEU A 14 -14.06 -7.75 -11.87
CA LEU A 14 -14.18 -6.95 -13.08
C LEU A 14 -12.83 -6.36 -13.49
N ILE A 15 -12.40 -6.69 -14.70
CA ILE A 15 -11.17 -6.19 -15.29
C ILE A 15 -11.52 -5.29 -16.46
N ARG A 16 -11.03 -4.06 -16.44
CA ARG A 16 -11.14 -3.11 -17.53
C ARG A 16 -9.86 -3.08 -18.35
N MET A 17 -10.03 -3.15 -19.67
CA MET A 17 -8.93 -3.13 -20.62
C MET A 17 -8.74 -1.73 -21.19
N GLU A 18 -7.50 -1.28 -21.27
CA GLU A 18 -7.12 -0.07 -22.01
C GLU A 18 -6.24 -0.46 -23.19
N GLY A 19 -6.55 0.04 -24.38
CA GLY A 19 -5.84 -0.26 -25.60
C GLY A 19 -6.62 0.18 -26.83
N GLY A 20 -6.08 -0.12 -28.02
CA GLY A 20 -6.73 0.19 -29.28
C GLY A 20 -8.11 -0.48 -29.44
N GLU A 21 -8.89 -0.08 -30.46
CA GLU A 21 -10.24 -0.61 -30.71
C GLU A 21 -10.26 -2.15 -30.90
N SER A 22 -9.15 -2.72 -31.34
CA SER A 22 -9.03 -4.16 -31.60
C SER A 22 -8.61 -4.99 -30.37
N VAL A 23 -8.49 -4.39 -29.17
CA VAL A 23 -8.02 -5.14 -27.98
C VAL A 23 -8.91 -6.36 -27.70
N MET A 24 -10.22 -6.20 -27.78
CA MET A 24 -11.19 -7.29 -27.55
C MET A 24 -11.28 -8.30 -28.69
N ALA A 25 -10.72 -8.02 -29.86
CA ALA A 25 -10.66 -8.98 -30.98
C ALA A 25 -9.66 -10.13 -30.72
N SER A 26 -8.92 -10.07 -29.62
CA SER A 26 -7.90 -11.08 -29.28
C SER A 26 -8.37 -12.07 -28.20
N LEU A 27 -9.68 -12.32 -28.11
CA LEU A 27 -10.28 -13.35 -27.24
C LEU A 27 -9.79 -14.77 -27.62
N PRO A 28 -9.73 -15.72 -26.67
CA PRO A 28 -10.02 -15.55 -25.25
C PRO A 28 -8.89 -14.86 -24.47
N PHE A 29 -9.23 -14.32 -23.31
CA PHE A 29 -8.27 -13.84 -22.34
C PHE A 29 -8.19 -14.80 -21.16
N THR A 30 -6.99 -15.02 -20.67
CA THR A 30 -6.72 -15.86 -19.50
C THR A 30 -5.92 -15.10 -18.45
N LEU A 31 -6.27 -15.31 -17.19
CA LEU A 31 -5.59 -14.74 -16.04
C LEU A 31 -4.80 -15.83 -15.34
N THR A 32 -3.49 -15.65 -15.18
CA THR A 32 -2.61 -16.66 -14.57
C THR A 32 -1.91 -16.10 -13.35
N SER A 33 -1.90 -16.90 -12.25
CA SER A 33 -1.11 -16.64 -11.04
C SER A 33 -0.54 -17.97 -10.54
N GLY A 34 0.78 -18.10 -10.54
CA GLY A 34 1.46 -19.37 -10.25
C GLY A 34 0.98 -20.48 -11.20
N SER A 35 0.42 -21.56 -10.68
CA SER A 35 -0.14 -22.67 -11.45
C SER A 35 -1.64 -22.53 -11.76
N LYS A 36 -2.29 -21.48 -11.26
CA LYS A 36 -3.72 -21.25 -11.50
C LYS A 36 -3.94 -20.45 -12.77
N THR A 37 -4.88 -20.89 -13.59
CA THR A 37 -5.32 -20.18 -14.80
C THR A 37 -6.83 -20.05 -14.76
N ILE A 38 -7.33 -18.85 -15.04
CA ILE A 38 -8.75 -18.51 -15.06
C ILE A 38 -9.06 -17.94 -16.44
N GLU A 39 -10.02 -18.51 -17.14
CA GLU A 39 -10.55 -17.93 -18.36
C GLU A 39 -11.51 -16.80 -18.04
N LEU A 40 -11.33 -15.66 -18.69
CA LEU A 40 -12.15 -14.47 -18.48
C LEU A 40 -13.23 -14.37 -19.56
N LEU A 41 -14.40 -13.91 -19.15
CA LEU A 41 -15.56 -13.74 -20.02
C LEU A 41 -15.74 -12.26 -20.40
N PRO A 42 -16.00 -11.92 -21.66
CA PRO A 42 -16.37 -10.56 -22.03
C PRO A 42 -17.72 -10.20 -21.38
N THR A 43 -17.87 -8.93 -21.04
CA THR A 43 -19.15 -8.40 -20.52
C THR A 43 -19.88 -7.62 -21.63
N GLU A 44 -21.08 -7.12 -21.31
CA GLU A 44 -21.82 -6.22 -22.21
C GLU A 44 -21.18 -4.84 -22.28
N GLU A 45 -20.41 -4.46 -21.29
CA GLU A 45 -19.68 -3.20 -21.26
C GLU A 45 -18.41 -3.30 -22.12
N GLU A 46 -18.19 -2.29 -22.95
CA GLU A 46 -17.04 -2.25 -23.86
C GLU A 46 -15.70 -2.34 -23.11
N LYS A 47 -14.79 -3.17 -23.63
CA LYS A 47 -13.43 -3.36 -23.08
C LYS A 47 -13.41 -3.84 -21.62
N THR A 48 -14.41 -4.61 -21.22
CA THR A 48 -14.44 -5.21 -19.89
C THR A 48 -14.51 -6.74 -19.96
N LEU A 49 -13.84 -7.35 -18.98
CA LEU A 49 -13.77 -8.79 -18.79
C LEU A 49 -14.19 -9.14 -17.37
N ARG A 50 -14.87 -10.24 -17.19
CA ARG A 50 -15.29 -10.74 -15.88
C ARG A 50 -14.60 -12.05 -15.56
N SER A 51 -14.08 -12.15 -14.36
CA SER A 51 -13.60 -13.41 -13.78
C SER A 51 -14.78 -14.20 -13.20
N PRO A 52 -14.88 -15.51 -13.43
CA PRO A 52 -15.91 -16.35 -12.82
C PRO A 52 -15.72 -16.51 -11.29
N LEU A 53 -14.55 -16.11 -10.78
CA LEU A 53 -14.19 -16.17 -9.37
C LEU A 53 -13.61 -14.82 -8.92
N PRO A 54 -13.80 -14.44 -7.66
CA PRO A 54 -13.13 -13.29 -7.07
C PRO A 54 -11.61 -13.38 -7.23
N ILE A 55 -10.98 -12.27 -7.60
CA ILE A 55 -9.53 -12.16 -7.76
C ILE A 55 -8.92 -11.84 -6.40
N ASP A 56 -7.96 -12.66 -5.99
CA ASP A 56 -7.20 -12.45 -4.76
C ASP A 56 -6.13 -11.35 -4.97
N MET A 57 -6.38 -10.18 -4.47
CA MET A 57 -5.49 -9.01 -4.63
C MET A 57 -4.13 -9.16 -3.91
N SER A 58 -3.95 -10.19 -3.11
CA SER A 58 -2.64 -10.50 -2.51
C SER A 58 -1.68 -11.21 -3.48
N GLN A 59 -2.18 -11.60 -4.67
CA GLN A 59 -1.43 -12.31 -5.68
C GLN A 59 -1.12 -11.41 -6.87
N SER A 60 -0.04 -11.70 -7.57
CA SER A 60 0.25 -11.09 -8.87
C SER A 60 -0.38 -11.92 -9.98
N TYR A 61 -1.02 -11.26 -10.94
CA TYR A 61 -1.67 -11.91 -12.06
C TYR A 61 -1.15 -11.39 -13.40
N THR A 62 -0.89 -12.33 -14.31
CA THR A 62 -0.60 -12.04 -15.70
C THR A 62 -1.84 -12.31 -16.54
N LEU A 63 -2.31 -11.31 -17.27
CA LEU A 63 -3.33 -11.43 -18.28
C LEU A 63 -2.69 -11.76 -19.61
N SER A 64 -3.20 -12.79 -20.30
CA SER A 64 -2.75 -13.23 -21.63
C SER A 64 -3.92 -13.26 -22.59
N ASN A 65 -3.70 -12.91 -23.85
CA ASN A 65 -4.68 -13.03 -24.92
C ASN A 65 -4.36 -14.21 -25.86
N ALA A 66 -5.27 -14.50 -26.79
CA ALA A 66 -5.11 -15.59 -27.77
C ALA A 66 -3.88 -15.44 -28.68
N LYS A 67 -3.32 -14.24 -28.82
CA LYS A 67 -2.10 -13.98 -29.58
C LYS A 67 -0.81 -14.18 -28.80
N GLY A 68 -0.91 -14.50 -27.50
CA GLY A 68 0.22 -14.65 -26.61
C GLY A 68 0.80 -13.31 -26.11
N GLU A 69 0.11 -12.20 -26.32
CA GLU A 69 0.46 -10.92 -25.70
C GLU A 69 0.05 -10.94 -24.23
N THR A 70 0.87 -10.37 -23.35
CA THR A 70 0.65 -10.43 -21.89
C THR A 70 0.82 -9.06 -21.23
N CYS A 71 0.05 -8.79 -20.19
CA CYS A 71 0.30 -7.67 -19.27
C CYS A 71 0.00 -8.09 -17.83
N LEU A 72 0.47 -7.32 -16.86
CA LEU A 72 0.10 -7.49 -15.45
C LEU A 72 -1.22 -6.77 -15.17
N ILE A 73 -1.99 -7.30 -14.22
CA ILE A 73 -3.19 -6.62 -13.72
C ILE A 73 -2.76 -5.51 -12.76
N ASN A 74 -3.17 -4.29 -13.06
CA ASN A 74 -2.99 -3.15 -12.19
C ASN A 74 -4.24 -2.94 -11.33
N TYR A 75 -4.06 -2.34 -10.15
CA TYR A 75 -5.17 -1.99 -9.27
C TYR A 75 -5.58 -0.54 -9.54
N ARG A 76 -6.89 -0.30 -9.71
CA ARG A 76 -7.43 1.03 -9.96
C ARG A 76 -8.65 1.29 -9.08
N ASP A 77 -9.86 1.15 -9.61
CA ASP A 77 -11.05 1.53 -8.88
C ASP A 77 -11.43 0.54 -7.76
N ILE A 78 -10.92 -0.69 -7.81
CA ILE A 78 -11.13 -1.71 -6.77
C ILE A 78 -10.77 -1.18 -5.36
N VAL A 79 -9.72 -0.36 -5.22
CA VAL A 79 -9.28 0.17 -3.92
C VAL A 79 -10.27 1.19 -3.32
N ARG A 80 -11.26 1.62 -4.11
CA ARG A 80 -12.34 2.52 -3.69
C ARG A 80 -13.66 1.80 -3.50
N GLN A 81 -13.73 0.51 -3.81
CA GLN A 81 -14.95 -0.28 -3.68
C GLN A 81 -15.18 -0.70 -2.23
N PRO A 82 -16.42 -0.75 -1.76
CA PRO A 82 -16.75 -1.23 -0.41
C PRO A 82 -16.19 -2.62 -0.10
N ILE A 83 -16.04 -3.47 -1.11
CA ILE A 83 -15.46 -4.80 -0.94
C ILE A 83 -13.99 -4.75 -0.52
N PHE A 84 -13.23 -3.75 -0.96
CA PHE A 84 -11.85 -3.57 -0.54
C PHE A 84 -11.76 -3.30 0.97
N ASP A 85 -12.61 -2.42 1.48
CA ASP A 85 -12.70 -2.14 2.91
C ASP A 85 -13.16 -3.37 3.71
N GLN A 86 -14.15 -4.10 3.22
CA GLN A 86 -14.61 -5.33 3.88
C GLN A 86 -13.49 -6.36 4.03
N LEU A 87 -12.62 -6.48 3.02
CA LEU A 87 -11.50 -7.41 3.02
C LEU A 87 -10.32 -6.92 3.86
N TYR A 88 -10.00 -5.62 3.79
CA TYR A 88 -8.72 -5.11 4.23
C TYR A 88 -8.77 -3.96 5.24
N ALA A 89 -9.93 -3.38 5.56
CA ALA A 89 -9.98 -2.36 6.60
C ALA A 89 -9.42 -2.92 7.91
N TYR A 90 -8.46 -2.20 8.46
CA TYR A 90 -7.77 -2.55 9.69
C TYR A 90 -7.85 -1.38 10.67
N ASP A 91 -8.46 -1.60 11.80
CA ASP A 91 -8.71 -0.61 12.87
C ASP A 91 -7.85 -0.84 14.13
N GLY A 92 -6.88 -1.75 14.04
CA GLY A 92 -5.91 -1.98 15.11
C GLY A 92 -4.99 -0.78 15.33
N GLU A 93 -4.66 -0.54 16.60
CA GLU A 93 -3.80 0.58 16.99
C GLU A 93 -2.30 0.26 16.99
N ASP A 94 -1.89 -0.85 16.39
CA ASP A 94 -0.53 -1.39 16.49
C ASP A 94 0.31 -1.25 15.22
N LEU A 95 -0.16 -0.49 14.23
CA LEU A 95 0.64 -0.15 13.06
C LEU A 95 1.84 0.74 13.41
N GLY A 96 2.91 0.59 12.62
CA GLY A 96 4.18 1.25 12.84
C GLY A 96 5.15 0.48 13.72
N ALA A 97 6.17 1.16 14.23
CA ALA A 97 7.17 0.60 15.13
C ALA A 97 6.76 0.77 16.60
N ARG A 98 6.59 -0.34 17.30
CA ARG A 98 6.33 -0.37 18.75
C ARG A 98 7.55 -0.87 19.49
N TYR A 99 8.24 0.04 20.11
CA TYR A 99 9.50 -0.19 20.78
C TYR A 99 9.30 -0.59 22.25
N SER A 100 10.11 -1.53 22.68
CA SER A 100 10.56 -1.72 24.05
C SER A 100 12.07 -2.02 24.04
N LYS A 101 12.70 -1.96 25.22
CA LYS A 101 14.15 -2.22 25.32
C LYS A 101 14.53 -3.67 24.98
N GLU A 102 13.59 -4.59 25.16
CA GLU A 102 13.78 -6.03 24.88
C GLU A 102 13.50 -6.40 23.43
N LYS A 103 12.60 -5.65 22.77
CA LYS A 103 12.17 -5.92 21.39
C LYS A 103 11.46 -4.75 20.75
N THR A 104 11.42 -4.72 19.44
CA THR A 104 10.57 -3.84 18.65
C THR A 104 9.68 -4.67 17.72
N CYS A 105 8.37 -4.39 17.78
CA CYS A 105 7.40 -4.97 16.86
C CYS A 105 7.12 -3.96 15.75
N PHE A 106 7.20 -4.40 14.50
CA PHE A 106 6.88 -3.60 13.32
C PHE A 106 5.63 -4.17 12.66
N ALA A 107 4.69 -3.30 12.32
CA ALA A 107 3.47 -3.65 11.61
C ALA A 107 3.21 -2.66 10.48
N PHE A 108 3.05 -3.16 9.26
CA PHE A 108 2.85 -2.37 8.06
C PHE A 108 1.62 -2.87 7.29
N TRP A 109 0.68 -1.98 7.01
CA TRP A 109 -0.51 -2.32 6.24
C TRP A 109 -0.25 -2.14 4.73
N ALA A 110 -0.19 -3.25 4.01
CA ALA A 110 0.07 -3.30 2.57
C ALA A 110 -0.71 -4.46 1.92
N PRO A 111 -2.04 -4.33 1.79
CA PRO A 111 -2.92 -5.45 1.44
C PRO A 111 -2.70 -6.02 0.04
N ILE A 112 -2.27 -5.20 -0.93
CA ILE A 112 -2.04 -5.64 -2.32
C ILE A 112 -0.59 -6.07 -2.58
N SER A 113 0.26 -6.08 -1.55
CA SER A 113 1.67 -6.48 -1.71
C SER A 113 1.81 -8.00 -1.67
N GLN A 114 2.68 -8.55 -2.52
CA GLN A 114 3.03 -9.95 -2.56
C GLN A 114 4.16 -10.29 -1.58
N GLU A 115 5.02 -9.31 -1.29
CA GLU A 115 6.14 -9.44 -0.37
C GLU A 115 6.36 -8.10 0.34
N VAL A 116 6.70 -8.17 1.63
CA VAL A 116 7.12 -7.00 2.42
C VAL A 116 8.34 -7.37 3.24
N GLN A 117 9.31 -6.47 3.26
CA GLN A 117 10.55 -6.59 4.03
C GLN A 117 10.76 -5.33 4.85
N LEU A 118 11.31 -5.48 6.04
CA LEU A 118 11.82 -4.40 6.86
C LEU A 118 13.32 -4.22 6.56
N LEU A 119 13.69 -3.03 6.12
CA LEU A 119 15.08 -2.61 5.98
C LEU A 119 15.44 -1.75 7.18
N ILE A 120 16.26 -2.25 8.08
CA ILE A 120 16.67 -1.54 9.32
C ILE A 120 18.19 -1.62 9.48
N ASN A 121 18.84 -0.48 9.71
CA ASN A 121 20.30 -0.37 9.80
C ASN A 121 21.03 -1.13 8.66
N GLN A 122 20.54 -1.01 7.42
CA GLN A 122 21.05 -1.67 6.22
C GLN A 122 20.90 -3.21 6.18
N THR A 123 20.18 -3.79 7.13
CA THR A 123 19.86 -5.23 7.14
C THR A 123 18.40 -5.42 6.74
N VAL A 124 18.17 -6.42 5.90
CA VAL A 124 16.83 -6.75 5.38
C VAL A 124 16.27 -7.93 6.15
N TYR A 125 15.03 -7.79 6.60
CA TYR A 125 14.29 -8.83 7.31
C TYR A 125 12.93 -9.05 6.62
N PRO A 126 12.60 -10.28 6.21
CA PRO A 126 11.29 -10.59 5.64
C PRO A 126 10.20 -10.42 6.72
N MET A 127 9.07 -9.86 6.33
CA MET A 127 7.90 -9.74 7.20
C MET A 127 6.86 -10.81 6.87
N GLU A 128 6.10 -11.21 7.86
CA GLU A 128 5.02 -12.17 7.71
C GLU A 128 3.69 -11.46 7.46
N ARG A 129 2.94 -11.94 6.44
CA ARG A 129 1.59 -11.46 6.16
C ARG A 129 0.61 -12.05 7.17
N THR A 130 -0.17 -11.19 7.79
CA THR A 130 -1.20 -11.55 8.77
C THR A 130 -2.59 -11.14 8.27
N GLU A 131 -3.54 -10.95 9.17
CA GLU A 131 -4.92 -10.56 8.86
C GLU A 131 -5.01 -9.20 8.17
N LYS A 132 -6.04 -9.00 7.36
CA LYS A 132 -6.39 -7.71 6.74
C LYS A 132 -5.27 -7.08 5.90
N GLY A 133 -4.29 -7.88 5.46
CA GLY A 133 -3.15 -7.38 4.69
C GLY A 133 -2.12 -6.62 5.51
N VAL A 134 -2.10 -6.80 6.82
CA VAL A 134 -1.03 -6.31 7.70
C VAL A 134 0.16 -7.26 7.64
N TRP A 135 1.35 -6.72 7.59
CA TRP A 135 2.62 -7.44 7.62
C TRP A 135 3.34 -7.14 8.92
N ARG A 136 3.90 -8.17 9.54
CA ARG A 136 4.47 -8.06 10.89
C ARG A 136 5.85 -8.70 10.99
N ILE A 137 6.68 -8.13 11.86
CA ILE A 137 7.91 -8.75 12.34
C ILE A 137 8.23 -8.26 13.74
N GLU A 138 8.83 -9.13 14.54
CA GLU A 138 9.39 -8.82 15.84
C GLU A 138 10.91 -8.98 15.82
N LEU A 139 11.63 -7.93 16.18
CA LEU A 139 13.08 -7.96 16.33
C LEU A 139 13.45 -7.84 17.81
N LYS A 140 14.19 -8.82 18.34
CA LYS A 140 14.70 -8.81 19.72
C LYS A 140 15.85 -7.83 19.86
N GLY A 141 15.97 -7.24 21.04
CA GLY A 141 17.03 -6.29 21.40
C GLY A 141 16.57 -4.84 21.38
N ASP A 142 17.49 -3.96 21.70
CA ASP A 142 17.29 -2.53 21.79
C ASP A 142 17.54 -1.87 20.43
N TRP A 143 16.47 -1.44 19.79
CA TRP A 143 16.48 -0.79 18.49
C TRP A 143 16.20 0.71 18.57
N GLU A 144 16.25 1.33 19.76
CA GLU A 144 16.02 2.76 19.88
C GLU A 144 16.92 3.55 18.94
N LYS A 145 16.35 4.52 18.23
CA LYS A 145 16.99 5.38 17.21
C LYS A 145 17.50 4.64 15.96
N ALA A 146 17.21 3.36 15.80
CA ALA A 146 17.52 2.68 14.56
C ALA A 146 16.72 3.29 13.41
N SER A 147 17.37 3.49 12.26
CA SER A 147 16.72 3.96 11.04
C SER A 147 16.16 2.80 10.25
N TYR A 148 14.95 2.96 9.70
CA TYR A 148 14.30 1.91 8.93
C TYR A 148 13.41 2.43 7.81
N TYR A 149 13.12 1.51 6.84
CA TYR A 149 12.17 1.63 5.76
C TYR A 149 11.40 0.33 5.63
N TYR A 150 10.26 0.38 4.94
CA TYR A 150 9.65 -0.82 4.39
C TYR A 150 9.97 -0.93 2.90
N GLN A 151 10.28 -2.14 2.47
CA GLN A 151 10.39 -2.49 1.07
C GLN A 151 9.26 -3.47 0.76
N HIS A 152 8.42 -3.13 -0.22
CA HIS A 152 7.31 -3.99 -0.60
C HIS A 152 7.26 -4.19 -2.11
N GLN A 153 6.71 -5.31 -2.54
CA GLN A 153 6.59 -5.68 -3.94
C GLN A 153 5.14 -5.75 -4.36
N VAL A 154 4.82 -5.07 -5.46
CA VAL A 154 3.52 -5.15 -6.14
C VAL A 154 3.78 -5.44 -7.61
N ASN A 155 3.22 -6.53 -8.13
CA ASN A 155 3.38 -6.95 -9.53
C ASN A 155 4.85 -7.03 -9.98
N GLY A 156 5.73 -7.55 -9.12
CA GLY A 156 7.15 -7.67 -9.42
C GLY A 156 7.94 -6.36 -9.36
N VAL A 157 7.28 -5.23 -9.08
CA VAL A 157 7.93 -3.93 -8.89
C VAL A 157 8.17 -3.72 -7.40
N THR A 158 9.42 -3.45 -7.04
CA THR A 158 9.82 -3.17 -5.67
C THR A 158 9.75 -1.67 -5.39
N HIS A 159 9.11 -1.32 -4.28
CA HIS A 159 8.99 0.04 -3.77
C HIS A 159 9.62 0.12 -2.38
N ILE A 160 10.37 1.19 -2.11
CA ILE A 160 10.87 1.53 -0.78
C ILE A 160 10.01 2.69 -0.28
N VAL A 161 9.45 2.52 0.90
CA VAL A 161 8.52 3.50 1.49
C VAL A 161 8.86 3.77 2.95
N HIS A 162 8.54 4.98 3.39
CA HIS A 162 8.60 5.34 4.80
C HIS A 162 7.43 4.71 5.54
N ASP A 163 7.57 4.60 6.85
CA ASP A 163 6.46 4.18 7.70
C ASP A 163 5.45 5.34 7.85
N PRO A 164 4.19 5.17 7.37
CA PRO A 164 3.16 6.20 7.55
C PRO A 164 2.82 6.47 9.02
N TYR A 165 3.17 5.55 9.91
CA TYR A 165 2.92 5.62 11.36
C TYR A 165 4.17 5.98 12.16
N ALA A 166 5.26 6.37 11.50
CA ALA A 166 6.49 6.77 12.18
C ALA A 166 6.27 8.01 13.06
N LEU A 167 6.80 7.97 14.29
CA LEU A 167 6.78 9.10 15.19
C LEU A 167 7.90 10.11 14.90
N SER A 168 8.92 9.68 14.20
CA SER A 168 10.07 10.51 13.82
C SER A 168 10.64 10.01 12.49
N SER A 169 11.10 10.94 11.69
CA SER A 169 11.78 10.68 10.43
C SER A 169 12.95 11.63 10.24
N GLU A 170 13.86 11.24 9.39
CA GLU A 170 14.93 12.09 8.89
C GLU A 170 14.36 13.24 8.05
N ALA A 171 15.07 14.35 8.02
CA ALA A 171 14.69 15.51 7.21
C ALA A 171 14.60 15.16 5.71
N ASN A 172 13.75 15.88 4.99
CA ASN A 172 13.55 15.74 3.53
C ASN A 172 13.13 14.32 3.10
N SER A 173 12.19 13.73 3.83
CA SER A 173 11.68 12.38 3.53
C SER A 173 12.77 11.30 3.59
N GLY A 174 13.66 11.38 4.57
CA GLY A 174 14.64 10.35 4.89
C GLY A 174 14.03 9.17 5.68
N ALA A 175 14.87 8.35 6.28
CA ALA A 175 14.46 7.16 7.02
C ALA A 175 13.47 7.45 8.16
N SER A 176 12.61 6.51 8.47
CA SER A 176 11.85 6.48 9.73
C SER A 176 12.75 6.04 10.87
N TYR A 177 12.47 6.51 12.10
CA TYR A 177 13.24 6.13 13.29
C TYR A 177 12.39 5.39 14.30
N VAL A 178 12.98 4.37 14.93
CA VAL A 178 12.40 3.71 16.10
C VAL A 178 12.53 4.64 17.29
N ILE A 179 11.41 5.00 17.92
CA ILE A 179 11.34 5.96 19.01
C ILE A 179 10.70 5.35 20.25
N ASP A 180 11.33 5.55 21.41
CA ASP A 180 10.70 5.29 22.69
C ASP A 180 9.62 6.35 22.98
N ARG A 181 8.35 5.95 22.88
CA ARG A 181 7.20 6.84 23.12
C ARG A 181 7.17 7.43 24.52
N HIS A 182 7.76 6.75 25.51
CA HIS A 182 7.80 7.22 26.88
C HIS A 182 8.78 8.38 27.10
N LYS A 183 9.74 8.56 26.17
CA LYS A 183 10.70 9.68 26.18
C LYS A 183 10.20 10.91 25.42
N ILE A 184 9.06 10.81 24.74
CA ILE A 184 8.48 11.99 24.07
C ILE A 184 7.83 12.85 25.13
N GLU A 185 8.45 13.99 25.40
CA GLU A 185 7.84 15.03 26.22
C GLU A 185 6.58 15.54 25.53
N ARG A 186 5.46 15.47 26.22
CA ARG A 186 4.21 16.06 25.73
C ARG A 186 4.02 17.41 26.39
N PRO A 187 4.39 18.52 25.77
CA PRO A 187 4.00 19.83 26.25
C PRO A 187 2.51 19.99 25.97
N ILE A 188 1.65 19.68 26.91
CA ILE A 188 0.23 19.87 26.67
C ILE A 188 -0.46 20.51 27.82
N GLN A 189 -0.72 21.79 27.65
CA GLN A 189 -2.01 22.33 28.08
C GLN A 189 -3.01 22.11 26.91
N ARG A 190 -3.88 21.13 27.04
CA ARG A 190 -5.05 21.05 26.15
C ARG A 190 -5.91 22.27 26.45
N ALA A 191 -6.27 23.00 25.39
CA ALA A 191 -7.33 24.00 25.50
C ALA A 191 -8.60 23.30 26.04
N THR A 192 -9.12 23.79 27.15
CA THR A 192 -10.31 23.22 27.81
C THR A 192 -11.61 23.63 27.14
N THR A 193 -11.55 24.47 26.11
CA THR A 193 -12.72 24.98 25.41
C THR A 193 -12.96 24.15 24.14
N GLN A 194 -14.01 23.35 24.13
CA GLN A 194 -14.54 22.79 22.90
C GLN A 194 -15.30 23.91 22.17
N LEU A 195 -14.69 24.44 21.12
CA LEU A 195 -15.37 25.34 20.20
C LEU A 195 -16.15 24.52 19.18
N ASP A 196 -17.34 24.99 18.83
CA ASP A 196 -18.04 24.52 17.64
C ASP A 196 -17.12 24.72 16.43
N PRO A 197 -16.90 23.73 15.56
CA PRO A 197 -16.06 23.87 14.37
C PRO A 197 -16.40 25.09 13.51
N THR A 198 -17.66 25.53 13.51
CA THR A 198 -18.11 26.73 12.81
C THR A 198 -17.65 28.04 13.44
N GLN A 199 -17.20 28.02 14.69
CA GLN A 199 -16.66 29.16 15.43
C GLN A 199 -15.13 29.20 15.40
N ALA A 200 -14.47 28.19 14.81
CA ALA A 200 -13.03 28.11 14.73
C ALA A 200 -12.49 28.98 13.58
N ILE A 201 -11.47 29.77 13.88
CA ILE A 201 -10.62 30.38 12.86
C ILE A 201 -9.43 29.45 12.64
N ILE A 202 -9.37 28.85 11.45
CA ILE A 202 -8.30 27.94 11.07
C ILE A 202 -7.23 28.76 10.34
N TYR A 203 -6.00 28.70 10.86
CA TYR A 203 -4.84 29.33 10.23
C TYR A 203 -3.82 28.25 9.89
N GLU A 204 -3.61 28.03 8.60
CA GLU A 204 -2.62 27.10 8.07
C GLU A 204 -1.47 27.89 7.44
N LEU A 205 -0.24 27.56 7.83
CA LEU A 205 0.95 28.18 7.27
C LEU A 205 2.10 27.18 7.12
N SER A 206 2.92 27.40 6.08
CA SER A 206 4.23 26.80 6.00
C SER A 206 5.23 27.65 6.82
N VAL A 207 5.78 27.08 7.89
CA VAL A 207 6.74 27.80 8.73
C VAL A 207 7.93 28.29 7.90
N ARG A 208 8.44 27.46 6.98
CA ARG A 208 9.54 27.82 6.09
C ARG A 208 9.21 29.06 5.27
N ASP A 209 8.09 29.04 4.57
CA ASP A 209 7.74 30.12 3.63
C ASP A 209 7.38 31.41 4.39
N PHE A 210 6.78 31.26 5.57
CA PHE A 210 6.41 32.41 6.40
C PHE A 210 7.62 33.08 7.06
N SER A 211 8.65 32.30 7.42
CA SER A 211 9.86 32.79 8.10
C SER A 211 11.01 33.17 7.17
N MET A 212 10.89 32.93 5.85
CA MET A 212 11.91 33.33 4.89
C MET A 212 11.98 34.85 4.77
N GLN A 213 13.08 35.42 5.25
CA GLN A 213 13.41 36.81 4.94
C GLN A 213 13.95 36.87 3.49
N LYS A 214 13.43 37.82 2.72
CA LYS A 214 14.07 38.20 1.46
C LYS A 214 15.35 38.99 1.81
N GLU A 215 16.51 38.43 1.47
CA GLU A 215 17.73 39.18 1.42
C GLU A 215 17.68 40.22 0.32
#